data_9300f2f52e5365735420fc9c221eb3e5
#
_entry.id   9300f2f52e5365735420fc9c221eb3e5
#
_cell.length_a   1.000
_cell.length_b   1.000
_cell.length_c   1.000
_cell.angle_alpha   90.00
_cell.angle_beta   90.00
_cell.angle_gamma   90.00
#
_symmetry.space_group_name_H-M   'P 1'
#
loop_
_entity.id
_entity.type
_entity.pdbx_description
1 polymer ?
#
loop_
_entity_poly.entity_id
_entity_poly.type
_entity_poly.pdbx_seq_one_letter_code
_entity_poly.pdbx_strand_id
1 'polypeptide(L)'
;MTIVVVFIIVLISAGMVFFFHHQNKLKLRARLMREAVRNHEFTFHLPVKGLFYGEKALQEALNDLGQDINKLVAQKEVESWQKLTRVLTHEIMNVSTPIQSISQAYLEHPKVVGTSLEKGVRAINDAAGNLVTFVDSYRKLTQLQEPVISTLRLKDFLEGIMELYHNITWAIGIPADTVLDTDGSLLRQVIVNIIKNAAEAGAKNIECTWRDSALRISNDGTPIPAEVRRDIFIPFYTTKSTGTGIGLALSRQIMTMLGGSLELSEKADAGYHATFILKFEQ
;
A
#
# COMPACT_ATOMS: atom_id res chain seq x y z
N MET A 1 -1.17 -22.06 -73.88
CA MET A 1 -1.53 -23.04 -72.84
C MET A 1 -0.40 -23.29 -71.82
N THR A 2 0.85 -23.50 -72.23
CA THR A 2 2.01 -23.77 -71.38
C THR A 2 2.34 -22.64 -70.39
N ILE A 3 2.28 -21.37 -70.82
CA ILE A 3 2.59 -20.19 -69.99
C ILE A 3 1.58 -20.06 -68.84
N VAL A 4 0.27 -20.31 -69.09
CA VAL A 4 -0.79 -20.24 -68.08
C VAL A 4 -0.61 -21.33 -66.99
N VAL A 5 -0.22 -22.54 -67.42
CA VAL A 5 0.04 -23.67 -66.50
C VAL A 5 1.25 -23.36 -65.61
N VAL A 6 2.35 -22.82 -66.17
CA VAL A 6 3.54 -22.42 -65.38
C VAL A 6 3.18 -21.33 -64.38
N PHE A 7 2.37 -20.30 -64.78
CA PHE A 7 1.95 -19.26 -63.89
C PHE A 7 1.07 -19.77 -62.71
N ILE A 8 0.18 -20.70 -62.96
CA ILE A 8 -0.65 -21.35 -61.91
C ILE A 8 0.25 -22.15 -60.93
N ILE A 9 1.25 -22.90 -61.43
CA ILE A 9 2.17 -23.66 -60.58
C ILE A 9 2.98 -22.72 -59.70
N VAL A 10 3.46 -21.58 -60.23
CA VAL A 10 4.20 -20.57 -59.44
C VAL A 10 3.31 -19.95 -58.37
N LEU A 11 2.06 -19.63 -58.68
CA LEU A 11 1.10 -19.11 -57.70
C LEU A 11 0.80 -20.11 -56.57
N ILE A 12 0.57 -21.38 -56.92
CA ILE A 12 0.33 -22.46 -55.94
C ILE A 12 1.59 -22.64 -55.04
N SER A 13 2.80 -22.70 -55.62
CA SER A 13 4.00 -22.86 -54.87
C SER A 13 4.27 -21.68 -53.93
N ALA A 14 4.07 -20.45 -54.37
CA ALA A 14 4.15 -19.24 -53.54
C ALA A 14 3.12 -19.26 -52.39
N GLY A 15 1.88 -19.65 -52.67
CA GLY A 15 0.83 -19.84 -51.67
C GLY A 15 1.21 -20.89 -50.62
N MET A 16 1.80 -22.03 -51.07
CA MET A 16 2.22 -23.08 -50.17
C MET A 16 3.41 -22.64 -49.25
N VAL A 17 4.40 -21.94 -49.81
CA VAL A 17 5.51 -21.34 -49.03
C VAL A 17 4.99 -20.34 -48.01
N PHE A 18 4.06 -19.46 -48.40
CA PHE A 18 3.43 -18.52 -47.48
C PHE A 18 2.67 -19.24 -46.35
N PHE A 19 1.90 -20.27 -46.69
CA PHE A 19 1.15 -21.06 -45.71
C PHE A 19 2.09 -21.74 -44.70
N PHE A 20 3.14 -22.43 -45.14
CA PHE A 20 4.12 -23.07 -44.26
C PHE A 20 4.84 -22.05 -43.36
N HIS A 21 5.23 -20.90 -43.93
CA HIS A 21 5.87 -19.84 -43.15
C HIS A 21 4.93 -19.31 -42.05
N HIS A 22 3.66 -19.11 -42.39
CA HIS A 22 2.63 -18.66 -41.45
C HIS A 22 2.39 -19.70 -40.32
N GLN A 23 2.24 -20.99 -40.68
CA GLN A 23 2.09 -22.08 -39.72
C GLN A 23 3.28 -22.20 -38.74
N ASN A 24 4.50 -21.98 -39.24
CA ASN A 24 5.69 -21.99 -38.40
C ASN A 24 5.69 -20.83 -37.38
N LYS A 25 5.20 -19.64 -37.77
CA LYS A 25 5.02 -18.52 -36.84
C LYS A 25 4.01 -18.84 -35.72
N LEU A 26 2.90 -19.47 -36.07
CA LEU A 26 1.89 -19.89 -35.08
C LEU A 26 2.43 -20.92 -34.10
N LYS A 27 3.20 -21.92 -34.61
CA LYS A 27 3.88 -22.91 -33.77
C LYS A 27 4.86 -22.25 -32.80
N LEU A 28 5.63 -21.26 -33.24
CA LEU A 28 6.57 -20.53 -32.39
C LEU A 28 5.83 -19.78 -31.29
N ARG A 29 4.75 -19.07 -31.62
CA ARG A 29 3.90 -18.35 -30.64
C ARG A 29 3.32 -19.30 -29.59
N ALA A 30 2.78 -20.44 -30.02
CA ALA A 30 2.25 -21.46 -29.12
C ALA A 30 3.34 -22.05 -28.20
N ARG A 31 4.58 -22.19 -28.70
CA ARG A 31 5.72 -22.62 -27.89
C ARG A 31 6.09 -21.58 -26.85
N LEU A 32 6.27 -20.31 -27.24
CA LEU A 32 6.60 -19.21 -26.34
C LEU A 32 5.55 -19.07 -25.23
N MET A 33 4.26 -19.13 -25.59
CA MET A 33 3.19 -19.10 -24.61
C MET A 33 3.25 -20.26 -23.61
N ARG A 34 3.48 -21.49 -24.10
CA ARG A 34 3.62 -22.67 -23.23
C ARG A 34 4.82 -22.55 -22.31
N GLU A 35 5.92 -21.98 -22.79
CA GLU A 35 7.13 -21.77 -22.01
C GLU A 35 6.91 -20.70 -20.93
N ALA A 36 6.24 -19.58 -21.26
CA ALA A 36 5.85 -18.56 -20.31
C ALA A 36 4.92 -19.12 -19.20
N VAL A 37 3.89 -19.88 -19.57
CA VAL A 37 3.00 -20.53 -18.59
C VAL A 37 3.77 -21.51 -17.69
N ARG A 38 4.72 -22.29 -18.27
CA ARG A 38 5.52 -23.24 -17.51
C ARG A 38 6.48 -22.58 -16.54
N ASN A 39 6.95 -21.39 -16.87
CA ASN A 39 7.85 -20.58 -16.03
C ASN A 39 7.09 -19.65 -15.09
N HIS A 40 5.76 -19.72 -15.03
CA HIS A 40 4.90 -18.81 -14.27
C HIS A 40 5.05 -17.32 -14.64
N GLU A 41 5.46 -17.04 -15.88
CA GLU A 41 5.57 -15.68 -16.42
C GLU A 41 4.30 -15.30 -17.16
N PHE A 42 3.30 -14.77 -16.47
CA PHE A 42 2.01 -14.38 -17.05
C PHE A 42 1.96 -12.91 -17.52
N THR A 43 3.07 -12.17 -17.40
CA THR A 43 3.18 -10.77 -17.84
C THR A 43 3.48 -10.63 -19.35
N PHE A 44 3.72 -11.74 -20.05
CA PHE A 44 4.03 -11.71 -21.47
C PHE A 44 2.85 -11.21 -22.30
N HIS A 45 3.15 -10.41 -23.31
CA HIS A 45 2.17 -9.93 -24.28
C HIS A 45 2.68 -10.26 -25.69
N LEU A 46 2.03 -11.21 -26.36
CA LEU A 46 2.41 -11.57 -27.73
C LEU A 46 1.77 -10.59 -28.72
N PRO A 47 2.57 -10.03 -29.66
CA PRO A 47 2.07 -9.06 -30.60
C PRO A 47 1.03 -9.68 -31.56
N VAL A 48 -0.06 -8.96 -31.79
CA VAL A 48 -1.15 -9.38 -32.70
C VAL A 48 -0.90 -9.02 -34.17
N LYS A 49 0.21 -8.29 -34.44
CA LYS A 49 0.57 -7.81 -35.78
C LYS A 49 0.90 -8.96 -36.72
N GLY A 50 0.31 -8.96 -37.92
CA GLY A 50 0.55 -10.00 -38.95
C GLY A 50 -0.20 -11.31 -38.74
N LEU A 51 -1.30 -11.29 -37.97
CA LEU A 51 -2.25 -12.39 -37.82
C LEU A 51 -3.50 -12.14 -38.66
N PHE A 52 -4.15 -13.22 -39.11
CA PHE A 52 -5.50 -13.15 -39.72
C PHE A 52 -6.54 -12.81 -38.65
N TYR A 53 -7.73 -12.35 -39.08
CA TYR A 53 -8.76 -11.81 -38.18
C TYR A 53 -9.12 -12.76 -37.02
N GLY A 54 -9.36 -14.04 -37.29
CA GLY A 54 -9.66 -15.02 -36.22
C GLY A 54 -8.49 -15.33 -35.30
N GLU A 55 -7.28 -15.37 -35.84
CA GLU A 55 -6.04 -15.59 -35.07
C GLU A 55 -5.71 -14.41 -34.18
N LYS A 56 -6.00 -13.19 -34.67
CA LYS A 56 -5.85 -11.97 -33.90
C LYS A 56 -6.78 -11.97 -32.68
N ALA A 57 -8.07 -12.26 -32.87
CA ALA A 57 -9.04 -12.33 -31.78
C ALA A 57 -8.65 -13.41 -30.74
N LEU A 58 -8.16 -14.58 -31.21
CA LEU A 58 -7.65 -15.62 -30.31
C LEU A 58 -6.43 -15.16 -29.52
N GLN A 59 -5.48 -14.48 -30.17
CA GLN A 59 -4.27 -13.99 -29.49
C GLN A 59 -4.59 -12.88 -28.48
N GLU A 60 -5.51 -11.98 -28.77
CA GLU A 60 -6.00 -10.96 -27.84
C GLU A 60 -6.63 -11.62 -26.61
N ALA A 61 -7.54 -12.57 -26.79
CA ALA A 61 -8.14 -13.33 -25.70
C ALA A 61 -7.11 -14.09 -24.84
N LEU A 62 -6.06 -14.64 -25.46
CA LEU A 62 -4.98 -15.30 -24.73
C LEU A 62 -4.09 -14.32 -23.95
N ASN A 63 -3.85 -13.12 -24.48
CA ASN A 63 -3.13 -12.07 -23.76
C ASN A 63 -3.95 -11.58 -22.54
N ASP A 64 -5.26 -11.37 -22.71
CA ASP A 64 -6.16 -10.97 -21.62
C ASP A 64 -6.21 -12.04 -20.53
N LEU A 65 -6.33 -13.33 -20.93
CA LEU A 65 -6.28 -14.44 -19.99
C LEU A 65 -4.95 -14.49 -19.22
N GLY A 66 -3.82 -14.20 -19.87
CA GLY A 66 -2.52 -14.10 -19.21
C GLY A 66 -2.50 -13.01 -18.14
N GLN A 67 -3.06 -11.83 -18.44
CA GLN A 67 -3.18 -10.74 -17.47
C GLN A 67 -4.10 -11.11 -16.29
N ASP A 68 -5.22 -11.74 -16.55
CA ASP A 68 -6.16 -12.16 -15.50
C ASP A 68 -5.54 -13.23 -14.58
N ILE A 69 -4.82 -14.19 -15.15
CA ILE A 69 -4.07 -15.17 -14.35
C ILE A 69 -3.01 -14.48 -13.49
N ASN A 70 -2.27 -13.52 -14.04
CA ASN A 70 -1.27 -12.77 -13.28
C ASN A 70 -1.90 -12.01 -12.09
N LYS A 71 -3.05 -11.36 -12.30
CA LYS A 71 -3.82 -10.71 -11.22
C LYS A 71 -4.25 -11.73 -10.15
N LEU A 72 -4.78 -12.88 -10.58
CA LEU A 72 -5.21 -13.95 -9.66
C LEU A 72 -4.04 -14.50 -8.84
N VAL A 73 -2.87 -14.74 -9.46
CA VAL A 73 -1.67 -15.21 -8.75
C VAL A 73 -1.22 -14.17 -7.72
N ALA A 74 -1.11 -12.89 -8.12
CA ALA A 74 -0.75 -11.81 -7.20
C ALA A 74 -1.74 -11.69 -6.03
N GLN A 75 -3.04 -11.79 -6.28
CA GLN A 75 -4.07 -11.79 -5.24
C GLN A 75 -3.89 -12.98 -4.28
N LYS A 76 -3.66 -14.17 -4.81
CA LYS A 76 -3.44 -15.39 -4.01
C LYS A 76 -2.18 -15.33 -3.15
N GLU A 77 -1.10 -14.74 -3.67
CA GLU A 77 0.10 -14.48 -2.89
C GLU A 77 -0.19 -13.52 -1.72
N VAL A 78 -0.88 -12.42 -1.98
CA VAL A 78 -1.28 -11.46 -0.94
C VAL A 78 -2.17 -12.13 0.11
N GLU A 79 -3.21 -12.88 -0.29
CA GLU A 79 -4.07 -13.63 0.63
C GLU A 79 -3.29 -14.64 1.48
N SER A 80 -2.34 -15.35 0.87
CA SER A 80 -1.50 -16.33 1.56
C SER A 80 -0.59 -15.66 2.58
N TRP A 81 0.03 -14.52 2.21
CA TRP A 81 0.83 -13.72 3.12
C TRP A 81 -0.01 -13.15 4.28
N GLN A 82 -1.20 -12.64 4.00
CA GLN A 82 -2.12 -12.16 5.05
C GLN A 82 -2.51 -13.27 6.03
N LYS A 83 -2.82 -14.47 5.51
CA LYS A 83 -3.14 -15.63 6.33
C LYS A 83 -1.96 -16.07 7.20
N LEU A 84 -0.77 -16.17 6.61
CA LEU A 84 0.45 -16.52 7.35
C LEU A 84 0.74 -15.48 8.45
N THR A 85 0.68 -14.21 8.11
CA THR A 85 0.86 -13.10 9.05
C THR A 85 -0.13 -13.19 10.21
N ARG A 86 -1.42 -13.50 9.94
CA ARG A 86 -2.44 -13.64 10.98
C ARG A 86 -2.09 -14.75 11.95
N VAL A 87 -1.65 -15.90 11.45
CA VAL A 87 -1.24 -17.04 12.29
C VAL A 87 -0.01 -16.68 13.12
N LEU A 88 1.05 -16.12 12.48
CA LEU A 88 2.28 -15.75 13.18
C LEU A 88 2.03 -14.69 14.27
N THR A 89 1.25 -13.66 13.95
CA THR A 89 0.93 -12.61 14.94
C THR A 89 0.15 -13.17 16.13
N HIS A 90 -0.80 -14.09 15.89
CA HIS A 90 -1.55 -14.74 16.95
C HIS A 90 -0.64 -15.59 17.85
N GLU A 91 0.26 -16.40 17.27
CA GLU A 91 1.18 -17.24 18.03
C GLU A 91 2.19 -16.40 18.84
N ILE A 92 2.74 -15.33 18.25
CA ILE A 92 3.65 -14.43 18.96
C ILE A 92 2.93 -13.75 20.15
N MET A 93 1.70 -13.27 19.94
CA MET A 93 0.89 -12.68 21.02
C MET A 93 0.60 -13.67 22.13
N ASN A 94 0.27 -14.92 21.80
CA ASN A 94 0.00 -15.98 22.77
C ASN A 94 1.20 -16.28 23.68
N VAL A 95 2.42 -16.07 23.20
CA VAL A 95 3.65 -16.26 24.00
C VAL A 95 4.03 -14.98 24.72
N SER A 96 3.97 -13.82 24.07
CA SER A 96 4.49 -12.57 24.59
C SER A 96 3.59 -11.96 25.67
N THR A 97 2.26 -12.07 25.54
CA THR A 97 1.32 -11.51 26.53
C THR A 97 1.45 -12.18 27.90
N PRO A 98 1.53 -13.52 28.03
CA PRO A 98 1.81 -14.15 29.33
C PRO A 98 3.16 -13.74 29.93
N ILE A 99 4.23 -13.64 29.10
CA ILE A 99 5.55 -13.20 29.59
C ILE A 99 5.45 -11.79 30.18
N GLN A 100 4.77 -10.88 29.49
CA GLN A 100 4.55 -9.51 29.97
C GLN A 100 3.73 -9.51 31.27
N SER A 101 2.65 -10.26 31.34
CA SER A 101 1.79 -10.32 32.53
C SER A 101 2.51 -10.92 33.73
N ILE A 102 3.29 -11.99 33.54
CA ILE A 102 4.07 -12.63 34.62
C ILE A 102 5.18 -11.68 35.09
N SER A 103 5.93 -11.08 34.18
CA SER A 103 7.00 -10.14 34.56
C SER A 103 6.45 -8.90 35.27
N GLN A 104 5.29 -8.39 34.85
CA GLN A 104 4.60 -7.29 35.54
C GLN A 104 4.20 -7.69 36.97
N ALA A 105 3.63 -8.87 37.16
CA ALA A 105 3.28 -9.37 38.49
C ALA A 105 4.51 -9.51 39.41
N TYR A 106 5.65 -9.93 38.85
CA TYR A 106 6.90 -9.98 39.62
C TYR A 106 7.43 -8.60 39.97
N LEU A 107 7.29 -7.58 39.09
CA LEU A 107 7.68 -6.21 39.37
C LEU A 107 6.88 -5.56 40.51
N GLU A 108 5.68 -6.05 40.78
CA GLU A 108 4.83 -5.61 41.88
C GLU A 108 5.06 -6.42 43.17
N HIS A 109 5.83 -7.52 43.09
CA HIS A 109 6.02 -8.43 44.23
C HIS A 109 7.07 -7.89 45.21
N PRO A 110 6.76 -7.85 46.55
CA PRO A 110 7.68 -7.26 47.58
C PRO A 110 9.07 -7.88 47.60
N LYS A 111 9.24 -9.13 47.19
CA LYS A 111 10.54 -9.83 47.13
C LYS A 111 11.39 -9.43 45.92
N VAL A 112 10.89 -8.66 44.98
CA VAL A 112 11.57 -8.22 43.75
C VAL A 112 11.83 -6.73 43.82
N VAL A 113 10.87 -5.96 44.30
CA VAL A 113 10.96 -4.49 44.43
C VAL A 113 12.18 -4.10 45.27
N GLY A 114 13.03 -3.22 44.72
CA GLY A 114 14.23 -2.73 45.39
C GLY A 114 15.40 -3.73 45.41
N THR A 115 15.28 -4.90 44.79
CA THR A 115 16.36 -5.90 44.71
C THR A 115 17.15 -5.79 43.40
N SER A 116 18.29 -6.47 43.32
CA SER A 116 19.09 -6.57 42.08
C SER A 116 18.36 -7.27 40.94
N LEU A 117 17.30 -8.07 41.26
CA LEU A 117 16.50 -8.77 40.26
C LEU A 117 15.50 -7.85 39.54
N GLU A 118 15.08 -6.76 40.16
CA GLU A 118 14.09 -5.84 39.59
C GLU A 118 14.47 -5.36 38.19
N LYS A 119 15.74 -4.98 37.99
CA LYS A 119 16.24 -4.51 36.67
C LYS A 119 16.10 -5.58 35.60
N GLY A 120 16.38 -6.86 35.92
CA GLY A 120 16.29 -7.96 35.00
C GLY A 120 14.81 -8.26 34.63
N VAL A 121 13.93 -8.28 35.64
CA VAL A 121 12.49 -8.49 35.41
C VAL A 121 11.88 -7.34 34.61
N ARG A 122 12.27 -6.10 34.88
CA ARG A 122 11.84 -4.93 34.11
C ARG A 122 12.28 -5.03 32.65
N ALA A 123 13.51 -5.44 32.38
CA ALA A 123 14.00 -5.63 31.01
C ALA A 123 13.20 -6.70 30.26
N ILE A 124 12.79 -7.80 30.94
CA ILE A 124 11.92 -8.83 30.35
C ILE A 124 10.54 -8.26 30.05
N ASN A 125 9.95 -7.52 30.99
CA ASN A 125 8.65 -6.88 30.79
C ASN A 125 8.64 -5.90 29.62
N ASP A 126 9.66 -5.06 29.54
CA ASP A 126 9.79 -4.08 28.47
C ASP A 126 9.99 -4.77 27.09
N ALA A 127 10.82 -5.81 27.05
CA ALA A 127 11.03 -6.59 25.82
C ALA A 127 9.75 -7.28 25.34
N ALA A 128 8.99 -7.90 26.25
CA ALA A 128 7.71 -8.53 25.92
C ALA A 128 6.68 -7.49 25.49
N GLY A 129 6.58 -6.35 26.15
CA GLY A 129 5.70 -5.23 25.76
C GLY A 129 6.04 -4.65 24.41
N ASN A 130 7.34 -4.49 24.11
CA ASN A 130 7.79 -4.04 22.79
C ASN A 130 7.41 -5.05 21.71
N LEU A 131 7.52 -6.35 21.95
CA LEU A 131 7.14 -7.40 21.02
C LEU A 131 5.63 -7.40 20.76
N VAL A 132 4.81 -7.28 21.80
CA VAL A 132 3.34 -7.15 21.69
C VAL A 132 2.99 -5.93 20.80
N THR A 133 3.59 -4.78 21.08
CA THR A 133 3.35 -3.55 20.33
C THR A 133 3.78 -3.68 18.87
N PHE A 134 4.92 -4.32 18.60
CA PHE A 134 5.43 -4.59 17.26
C PHE A 134 4.44 -5.48 16.48
N VAL A 135 4.01 -6.59 17.08
CA VAL A 135 3.10 -7.56 16.45
C VAL A 135 1.73 -6.94 16.16
N ASP A 136 1.17 -6.17 17.10
CA ASP A 136 -0.11 -5.46 16.87
C ASP A 136 0.00 -4.44 15.74
N SER A 137 1.11 -3.75 15.69
CA SER A 137 1.41 -2.78 14.64
C SER A 137 1.57 -3.44 13.27
N TYR A 138 2.26 -4.57 13.22
CA TYR A 138 2.42 -5.37 11.99
C TYR A 138 1.07 -5.94 11.51
N ARG A 139 0.22 -6.39 12.45
CA ARG A 139 -1.14 -6.82 12.15
C ARG A 139 -1.98 -5.71 11.50
N LYS A 140 -1.94 -4.50 12.05
CA LYS A 140 -2.64 -3.33 11.49
C LYS A 140 -2.20 -3.01 10.07
N LEU A 141 -0.91 -3.17 9.77
CA LEU A 141 -0.37 -2.94 8.43
C LEU A 141 -0.83 -4.01 7.41
N THR A 142 -0.96 -5.26 7.85
CA THR A 142 -1.21 -6.40 6.93
C THR A 142 -2.67 -6.85 6.84
N GLN A 143 -3.54 -6.38 7.73
CA GLN A 143 -4.94 -6.80 7.84
C GLN A 143 -5.92 -5.63 7.62
N LEU A 144 -5.65 -4.78 6.65
CA LEU A 144 -6.62 -3.77 6.23
C LEU A 144 -7.84 -4.46 5.60
N GLN A 145 -9.03 -4.02 6.01
CA GLN A 145 -10.30 -4.48 5.42
C GLN A 145 -10.57 -3.73 4.12
N GLU A 146 -11.40 -4.30 3.25
CA GLU A 146 -11.88 -3.61 2.06
C GLU A 146 -12.60 -2.32 2.44
N PRO A 147 -12.33 -1.20 1.72
CA PRO A 147 -12.96 0.08 2.03
C PRO A 147 -14.48 0.06 1.84
N VAL A 148 -15.21 0.64 2.78
CA VAL A 148 -16.65 0.89 2.67
C VAL A 148 -16.85 2.33 2.22
N ILE A 149 -16.98 2.53 0.91
CA ILE A 149 -17.09 3.86 0.31
C ILE A 149 -18.44 4.50 0.64
N SER A 150 -18.40 5.74 1.12
CA SER A 150 -19.56 6.57 1.37
C SER A 150 -19.23 8.03 1.08
N THR A 151 -20.27 8.80 0.72
CA THR A 151 -20.11 10.23 0.45
C THR A 151 -20.01 11.00 1.77
N LEU A 152 -18.97 11.83 1.93
CA LEU A 152 -18.79 12.69 3.10
C LEU A 152 -18.47 14.13 2.71
N ARG A 153 -18.87 15.10 3.56
CA ARG A 153 -18.43 16.49 3.45
C ARG A 153 -17.10 16.64 4.16
N LEU A 154 -16.06 16.99 3.41
CA LEU A 154 -14.69 17.02 3.92
C LEU A 154 -14.51 18.02 5.07
N LYS A 155 -15.13 19.20 4.97
CA LYS A 155 -15.03 20.23 5.99
C LYS A 155 -15.62 19.77 7.33
N ASP A 156 -16.87 19.30 7.34
CA ASP A 156 -17.57 18.82 8.54
C ASP A 156 -16.81 17.63 9.17
N PHE A 157 -16.28 16.75 8.32
CA PHE A 157 -15.50 15.60 8.75
C PHE A 157 -14.21 16.01 9.48
N LEU A 158 -13.48 17.01 8.97
CA LEU A 158 -12.28 17.53 9.61
C LEU A 158 -12.60 18.28 10.91
N GLU A 159 -13.64 19.10 10.94
CA GLU A 159 -14.08 19.79 12.15
C GLU A 159 -14.34 18.81 13.29
N GLY A 160 -14.98 17.67 13.02
CA GLY A 160 -15.18 16.61 14.02
C GLY A 160 -13.91 15.90 14.48
N ILE A 161 -12.79 15.98 13.72
CA ILE A 161 -11.49 15.50 14.18
C ILE A 161 -10.78 16.56 15.03
N MET A 162 -10.89 17.83 14.65
CA MET A 162 -10.26 18.96 15.35
C MET A 162 -10.74 19.11 16.79
N GLU A 163 -12.01 18.82 17.06
CA GLU A 163 -12.57 18.83 18.41
C GLU A 163 -11.84 17.90 19.40
N LEU A 164 -11.09 16.91 18.91
CA LEU A 164 -10.29 16.01 19.74
C LEU A 164 -8.92 16.61 20.16
N TYR A 165 -8.51 17.74 19.55
CA TYR A 165 -7.18 18.32 19.71
C TYR A 165 -7.23 19.79 20.14
N HIS A 166 -7.71 20.06 21.36
CA HIS A 166 -7.94 21.42 21.90
C HIS A 166 -6.64 22.26 22.06
N ASN A 167 -5.48 21.62 22.07
CA ASN A 167 -4.18 22.30 22.26
C ASN A 167 -3.55 22.76 20.93
N ILE A 168 -4.24 22.60 19.81
CA ILE A 168 -3.77 22.96 18.48
C ILE A 168 -4.66 24.09 17.94
N THR A 169 -4.04 25.11 17.38
CA THR A 169 -4.73 26.15 16.61
C THR A 169 -4.91 25.68 15.17
N TRP A 170 -6.14 25.77 14.68
CA TRP A 170 -6.51 25.26 13.36
C TRP A 170 -6.84 26.39 12.39
N ALA A 171 -6.35 26.22 11.14
CA ALA A 171 -6.78 27.03 9.99
C ALA A 171 -7.40 26.09 8.94
N ILE A 172 -8.62 26.39 8.48
CA ILE A 172 -9.34 25.57 7.50
C ILE A 172 -9.57 26.39 6.23
N GLY A 173 -8.92 26.02 5.15
CA GLY A 173 -9.08 26.57 3.81
C GLY A 173 -9.78 25.58 2.87
N ILE A 174 -10.91 24.99 3.29
CA ILE A 174 -11.67 24.00 2.53
C ILE A 174 -13.04 24.58 2.17
N PRO A 175 -13.42 24.57 0.87
CA PRO A 175 -14.77 24.99 0.46
C PRO A 175 -15.84 24.13 1.14
N ALA A 176 -16.95 24.76 1.55
CA ALA A 176 -18.00 24.09 2.30
C ALA A 176 -18.74 22.99 1.51
N ASP A 177 -18.68 23.08 0.18
CA ASP A 177 -19.29 22.15 -0.77
C ASP A 177 -18.34 21.02 -1.20
N THR A 178 -17.12 20.93 -0.64
CA THR A 178 -16.17 19.86 -0.94
C THR A 178 -16.70 18.52 -0.42
N VAL A 179 -16.99 17.62 -1.34
CA VAL A 179 -17.51 16.28 -1.08
C VAL A 179 -16.53 15.24 -1.59
N LEU A 180 -16.35 14.15 -0.83
CA LEU A 180 -15.51 13.00 -1.20
C LEU A 180 -16.30 11.70 -1.08
N ASP A 181 -16.11 10.82 -2.06
CA ASP A 181 -16.55 9.42 -1.99
C ASP A 181 -15.37 8.59 -1.47
N THR A 182 -15.42 8.17 -0.21
CA THR A 182 -14.32 7.49 0.46
C THR A 182 -14.79 6.73 1.69
N ASP A 183 -13.93 5.89 2.27
CA ASP A 183 -14.17 5.31 3.59
C ASP A 183 -13.76 6.32 4.68
N GLY A 184 -14.76 6.91 5.35
CA GLY A 184 -14.52 7.92 6.39
C GLY A 184 -13.73 7.38 7.59
N SER A 185 -13.82 6.09 7.93
CA SER A 185 -13.08 5.52 9.06
C SER A 185 -11.59 5.35 8.72
N LEU A 186 -11.28 4.86 7.53
CA LEU A 186 -9.92 4.75 7.03
C LEU A 186 -9.28 6.12 6.82
N LEU A 187 -10.00 7.07 6.22
CA LEU A 187 -9.52 8.44 6.05
C LEU A 187 -9.26 9.12 7.42
N ARG A 188 -10.14 8.92 8.40
CA ARG A 188 -9.93 9.41 9.78
C ARG A 188 -8.64 8.87 10.36
N GLN A 189 -8.35 7.59 10.17
CA GLN A 189 -7.11 6.97 10.66
C GLN A 189 -5.86 7.62 10.05
N VAL A 190 -5.87 7.94 8.76
CA VAL A 190 -4.78 8.65 8.08
C VAL A 190 -4.58 10.05 8.67
N ILE A 191 -5.66 10.84 8.76
CA ILE A 191 -5.61 12.23 9.22
C ILE A 191 -5.17 12.30 10.69
N VAL A 192 -5.76 11.48 11.56
CA VAL A 192 -5.40 11.40 12.99
C VAL A 192 -3.92 11.02 13.16
N ASN A 193 -3.40 10.10 12.34
CA ASN A 193 -1.99 9.75 12.40
C ASN A 193 -1.07 10.93 12.01
N ILE A 194 -1.42 11.70 10.99
CA ILE A 194 -0.67 12.90 10.58
C ILE A 194 -0.72 13.96 11.69
N ILE A 195 -1.89 14.23 12.23
CA ILE A 195 -2.10 15.20 13.33
C ILE A 195 -1.30 14.78 14.57
N LYS A 196 -1.37 13.49 14.95
CA LYS A 196 -0.61 12.95 16.07
C LYS A 196 0.90 13.13 15.87
N ASN A 197 1.40 12.86 14.67
CA ASN A 197 2.81 13.07 14.34
C ASN A 197 3.20 14.54 14.43
N ALA A 198 2.35 15.47 14.00
CA ALA A 198 2.57 16.90 14.14
C ALA A 198 2.58 17.33 15.61
N ALA A 199 1.62 16.89 16.41
CA ALA A 199 1.55 17.18 17.86
C ALA A 199 2.78 16.65 18.60
N GLU A 200 3.21 15.42 18.31
CA GLU A 200 4.44 14.83 18.87
C GLU A 200 5.72 15.57 18.43
N ALA A 201 5.71 16.20 17.25
CA ALA A 201 6.76 17.10 16.79
C ALA A 201 6.68 18.50 17.40
N GLY A 202 5.75 18.75 18.33
CA GLY A 202 5.58 20.02 19.03
C GLY A 202 4.78 21.06 18.25
N ALA A 203 4.03 20.68 17.21
CA ALA A 203 3.20 21.61 16.45
C ALA A 203 2.16 22.30 17.34
N LYS A 204 1.97 23.60 17.11
CA LYS A 204 0.95 24.43 17.74
C LYS A 204 -0.10 24.88 16.73
N ASN A 205 0.27 24.95 15.44
CA ASN A 205 -0.59 25.40 14.38
C ASN A 205 -0.64 24.32 13.29
N ILE A 206 -1.85 23.97 12.86
CA ILE A 206 -2.10 23.06 11.73
C ILE A 206 -3.07 23.76 10.77
N GLU A 207 -2.75 23.74 9.49
CA GLU A 207 -3.59 24.22 8.42
C GLU A 207 -4.04 23.06 7.52
N CYS A 208 -5.33 23.04 7.21
CA CYS A 208 -5.93 22.10 6.25
C CYS A 208 -6.48 22.88 5.07
N THR A 209 -5.94 22.66 3.87
CA THR A 209 -6.41 23.29 2.63
C THR A 209 -6.76 22.27 1.57
N TRP A 210 -7.71 22.61 0.72
CA TRP A 210 -8.13 21.80 -0.42
C TRP A 210 -7.73 22.49 -1.72
N ARG A 211 -6.86 21.84 -2.51
CA ARG A 211 -6.41 22.34 -3.82
C ARG A 211 -6.10 21.14 -4.74
N ASP A 212 -6.47 21.26 -6.02
CA ASP A 212 -6.15 20.29 -7.07
C ASP A 212 -6.54 18.84 -6.69
N SER A 213 -7.75 18.65 -6.18
CA SER A 213 -8.26 17.35 -5.70
C SER A 213 -7.38 16.72 -4.60
N ALA A 214 -6.68 17.54 -3.83
CA ALA A 214 -5.84 17.10 -2.72
C ALA A 214 -6.11 17.84 -1.44
N LEU A 215 -6.17 17.10 -0.32
CA LEU A 215 -6.14 17.65 1.02
C LEU A 215 -4.68 17.84 1.43
N ARG A 216 -4.32 19.07 1.75
CA ARG A 216 -3.01 19.45 2.28
C ARG A 216 -3.12 19.69 3.78
N ILE A 217 -2.26 19.03 4.56
CA ILE A 217 -2.20 19.19 6.02
C ILE A 217 -0.79 19.70 6.35
N SER A 218 -0.70 20.97 6.70
CA SER A 218 0.54 21.67 7.01
C SER A 218 0.66 21.92 8.51
N ASN A 219 1.85 21.79 9.08
CA ASN A 219 2.10 22.00 10.49
C ASN A 219 3.43 22.73 10.77
N ASP A 220 3.51 23.42 11.90
CA ASP A 220 4.65 24.18 12.36
C ASP A 220 5.56 23.41 13.35
N GLY A 221 5.39 22.09 13.48
CA GLY A 221 6.22 21.25 14.32
C GLY A 221 7.69 21.19 13.85
N THR A 222 8.52 20.45 14.57
CA THR A 222 9.93 20.26 14.21
C THR A 222 10.05 19.81 12.74
N PRO A 223 10.88 20.48 11.92
CA PRO A 223 11.07 20.13 10.51
C PRO A 223 11.56 18.70 10.34
N ILE A 224 11.09 18.03 9.29
CA ILE A 224 11.59 16.71 8.90
C ILE A 224 12.90 16.91 8.12
N PRO A 225 14.04 16.38 8.62
CA PRO A 225 15.33 16.50 7.95
C PRO A 225 15.31 15.94 6.53
N ALA A 226 16.03 16.57 5.59
CA ALA A 226 16.03 16.19 4.17
C ALA A 226 16.45 14.73 3.97
N GLU A 227 17.38 14.24 4.76
CA GLU A 227 17.97 12.90 4.69
C GLU A 227 16.96 11.81 4.95
N VAL A 228 15.97 12.07 5.83
CA VAL A 228 14.98 11.07 6.24
C VAL A 228 13.64 11.18 5.54
N ARG A 229 13.41 12.21 4.72
CA ARG A 229 12.12 12.46 4.06
C ARG A 229 11.62 11.31 3.19
N ARG A 230 12.53 10.56 2.57
CA ARG A 230 12.19 9.39 1.75
C ARG A 230 11.86 8.17 2.61
N ASP A 231 12.43 8.09 3.80
CA ASP A 231 12.37 6.91 4.66
C ASP A 231 11.19 6.94 5.63
N ILE A 232 10.56 8.11 5.86
CA ILE A 232 9.43 8.25 6.81
C ILE A 232 8.21 7.37 6.49
N PHE A 233 8.10 6.89 5.25
CA PHE A 233 7.05 5.97 4.79
C PHE A 233 7.48 4.51 4.79
N ILE A 234 8.74 4.19 5.13
CA ILE A 234 9.22 2.81 5.27
C ILE A 234 8.66 2.25 6.58
N PRO A 235 8.01 1.07 6.55
CA PRO A 235 7.53 0.44 7.78
C PRO A 235 8.66 0.25 8.81
N PHE A 236 8.35 0.50 10.08
CA PHE A 236 9.28 0.42 11.23
C PHE A 236 10.39 1.48 11.26
N TYR A 237 10.45 2.37 10.28
CA TYR A 237 11.36 3.51 10.34
C TYR A 237 10.83 4.55 11.30
N THR A 238 11.61 4.89 12.32
CA THR A 238 11.27 5.92 13.31
C THR A 238 12.52 6.59 13.86
N THR A 239 12.43 7.88 14.09
CA THR A 239 13.44 8.68 14.82
C THR A 239 13.05 8.89 16.29
N LYS A 240 11.89 8.35 16.71
CA LYS A 240 11.33 8.50 18.06
C LYS A 240 11.63 7.25 18.89
N SER A 241 12.02 7.42 20.15
CA SER A 241 12.33 6.31 21.08
C SER A 241 11.13 5.42 21.39
N THR A 242 9.91 5.95 21.34
CA THR A 242 8.66 5.22 21.64
C THR A 242 7.78 5.00 20.42
N GLY A 243 8.22 5.40 19.23
CA GLY A 243 7.46 5.28 18.00
C GLY A 243 7.60 3.89 17.37
N THR A 244 6.50 3.31 16.90
CA THR A 244 6.53 2.01 16.17
C THR A 244 7.01 2.14 14.72
N GLY A 245 7.07 3.37 14.16
CA GLY A 245 7.45 3.61 12.76
C GLY A 245 6.44 3.09 11.72
N ILE A 246 5.21 2.76 12.12
CA ILE A 246 4.22 2.16 11.22
C ILE A 246 3.18 3.18 10.75
N GLY A 247 2.93 4.22 11.51
CA GLY A 247 1.82 5.14 11.26
C GLY A 247 1.79 5.69 9.83
N LEU A 248 2.88 6.29 9.35
CA LEU A 248 2.92 6.88 8.01
C LEU A 248 2.91 5.82 6.90
N ALA A 249 3.57 4.66 7.11
CA ALA A 249 3.51 3.53 6.19
C ALA A 249 2.07 3.01 6.03
N LEU A 250 1.36 2.83 7.14
CA LEU A 250 -0.04 2.44 7.17
C LEU A 250 -0.94 3.50 6.50
N SER A 251 -0.70 4.78 6.80
CA SER A 251 -1.44 5.89 6.17
C SER A 251 -1.27 5.89 4.65
N ARG A 252 -0.06 5.64 4.15
CA ARG A 252 0.22 5.54 2.71
C ARG A 252 -0.51 4.36 2.07
N GLN A 253 -0.51 3.20 2.74
CA GLN A 253 -1.21 2.01 2.27
C GLN A 253 -2.73 2.23 2.25
N ILE A 254 -3.31 2.85 3.28
CA ILE A 254 -4.73 3.21 3.32
C ILE A 254 -5.07 4.14 2.15
N MET A 255 -4.29 5.20 1.91
CA MET A 255 -4.55 6.10 0.79
C MET A 255 -4.50 5.37 -0.55
N THR A 256 -3.56 4.44 -0.75
CA THR A 256 -3.52 3.60 -1.95
C THR A 256 -4.79 2.73 -2.10
N MET A 257 -5.29 2.16 -1.01
CA MET A 257 -6.55 1.37 -1.02
C MET A 257 -7.77 2.23 -1.32
N LEU A 258 -7.75 3.50 -0.92
CA LEU A 258 -8.81 4.48 -1.23
C LEU A 258 -8.69 5.06 -2.66
N GLY A 259 -7.80 4.54 -3.50
CA GLY A 259 -7.58 5.00 -4.86
C GLY A 259 -6.82 6.32 -4.94
N GLY A 260 -6.00 6.65 -3.94
CA GLY A 260 -5.26 7.89 -3.86
C GLY A 260 -3.79 7.70 -3.49
N SER A 261 -3.13 8.79 -3.07
CA SER A 261 -1.75 8.75 -2.58
C SER A 261 -1.51 9.66 -1.38
N LEU A 262 -0.48 9.35 -0.59
CA LEU A 262 0.03 10.17 0.50
C LEU A 262 1.49 10.51 0.23
N GLU A 263 1.79 11.81 0.22
CA GLU A 263 3.13 12.34 -0.05
C GLU A 263 3.51 13.39 0.99
N LEU A 264 4.82 13.56 1.22
CA LEU A 264 5.38 14.71 1.91
C LEU A 264 5.81 15.74 0.86
N SER A 265 5.32 16.96 0.94
CA SER A 265 5.72 18.04 0.03
C SER A 265 7.23 18.32 0.13
N GLU A 266 7.89 18.53 -1.00
CA GLU A 266 9.31 18.92 -1.01
C GLU A 266 9.54 20.25 -0.29
N LYS A 267 8.60 21.18 -0.43
CA LYS A 267 8.57 22.45 0.31
C LYS A 267 7.28 22.52 1.10
N ALA A 268 7.38 22.82 2.39
CA ALA A 268 6.22 23.10 3.21
C ALA A 268 5.52 24.38 2.73
N ASP A 269 4.23 24.49 3.01
CA ASP A 269 3.46 25.71 2.75
C ASP A 269 4.01 26.87 3.58
N ALA A 270 3.77 28.11 3.15
CA ALA A 270 4.35 29.31 3.77
C ALA A 270 3.91 29.42 5.26
N GLY A 271 4.90 29.55 6.16
CA GLY A 271 4.68 29.61 7.60
C GLY A 271 4.65 28.26 8.30
N TYR A 272 4.80 27.14 7.58
CA TYR A 272 4.81 25.78 8.13
C TYR A 272 6.12 25.05 7.83
N HIS A 273 6.38 23.95 8.56
CA HIS A 273 7.62 23.20 8.46
C HIS A 273 7.47 21.84 7.77
N ALA A 274 6.27 21.28 7.77
CA ALA A 274 5.93 20.06 7.04
C ALA A 274 4.53 20.17 6.45
N THR A 275 4.34 19.68 5.21
CA THR A 275 3.04 19.61 4.53
C THR A 275 2.87 18.20 3.95
N PHE A 276 1.88 17.49 4.44
CA PHE A 276 1.42 16.21 3.89
C PHE A 276 0.32 16.47 2.86
N ILE A 277 0.37 15.74 1.74
CA ILE A 277 -0.55 15.87 0.61
C ILE A 277 -1.28 14.53 0.44
N LEU A 278 -2.59 14.53 0.65
CA LEU A 278 -3.49 13.41 0.40
C LEU A 278 -4.18 13.67 -0.94
N LYS A 279 -3.79 12.97 -1.99
CA LYS A 279 -4.41 13.05 -3.32
C LYS A 279 -5.54 12.04 -3.41
N PHE A 280 -6.64 12.41 -4.05
CA PHE A 280 -7.78 11.54 -4.34
C PHE A 280 -7.93 11.44 -5.85
N GLU A 281 -7.82 10.22 -6.40
CA GLU A 281 -8.16 9.96 -7.80
C GLU A 281 -9.68 9.89 -7.91
N GLN A 282 -10.24 10.78 -8.70
CA GLN A 282 -11.69 10.83 -9.00
C GLN A 282 -12.03 9.90 -10.14
#